data_80a44d2589feff8b4850d49d5466e22f
#
_entry.id   80a44d2589feff8b4850d49d5466e22f
#
_cell.length_a   1.000
_cell.length_b   1.000
_cell.length_c   1.000
_cell.angle_alpha   90.00
_cell.angle_beta   90.00
_cell.angle_gamma   90.00
#
_symmetry.space_group_name_H-M   'P 1'
#
loop_
_entity.id
_entity.type
_entity.pdbx_description
1 polymer ?
#
loop_
_entity_poly.entity_id
_entity_poly.type
_entity_poly.pdbx_seq_one_letter_code
_entity_poly.pdbx_strand_id
1 'polypeptide(L)'
;MIISISLVLNIIKVLSFSVFFLNVIGFILLTMNTFRPEHYTNSIQKVQVINELLLVHVGLAVLSYAFFALAFVNALLYIIQYKNLKEKNFNQKYFRIGSVATLEKIIFFSTLGGLVILILSVILIAQWGIYAVGVAIFKDPKVMLSVIITLLYTVYIVMYLKKKIISINLIYFNIMIFCLCMVNLFFITHFN
;
A
#
# COMPACT_ATOMS: atom_id res chain seq x y z
N MET A 1 18.51 -7.73 -35.20
CA MET A 1 17.36 -6.81 -35.19
C MET A 1 16.30 -7.17 -34.15
N ILE A 2 15.77 -8.40 -34.11
CA ILE A 2 14.73 -8.82 -33.13
C ILE A 2 15.21 -8.73 -31.69
N ILE A 3 16.45 -9.13 -31.40
CA ILE A 3 17.06 -9.08 -30.05
C ILE A 3 17.20 -7.63 -29.58
N SER A 4 17.58 -6.70 -30.46
CA SER A 4 17.72 -5.27 -30.12
C SER A 4 16.37 -4.63 -29.81
N ILE A 5 15.31 -4.97 -30.53
CA ILE A 5 13.94 -4.52 -30.28
C ILE A 5 13.41 -5.08 -28.97
N SER A 6 13.67 -6.36 -28.67
CA SER A 6 13.30 -6.99 -27.39
C SER A 6 13.98 -6.32 -26.20
N LEU A 7 15.25 -5.97 -26.35
CA LEU A 7 16.04 -5.29 -25.31
C LEU A 7 15.55 -3.88 -25.05
N VAL A 8 15.21 -3.11 -26.13
CA VAL A 8 14.60 -1.77 -26.02
C VAL A 8 13.22 -1.84 -25.36
N LEU A 9 12.38 -2.81 -25.73
CA LEU A 9 11.07 -3.00 -25.11
C LEU A 9 11.17 -3.38 -23.61
N ASN A 10 12.21 -4.13 -23.25
CA ASN A 10 12.45 -4.49 -21.85
C ASN A 10 12.96 -3.28 -21.04
N ILE A 11 13.79 -2.43 -21.63
CA ILE A 11 14.21 -1.15 -21.04
C ILE A 11 13.02 -0.22 -20.83
N ILE A 12 12.10 -0.12 -21.80
CA ILE A 12 10.87 0.69 -21.68
C ILE A 12 9.96 0.18 -20.55
N LYS A 13 9.84 -1.14 -20.37
CA LYS A 13 9.10 -1.73 -19.24
C LYS A 13 9.76 -1.41 -17.89
N VAL A 14 11.08 -1.48 -17.83
CA VAL A 14 11.86 -1.12 -16.64
C VAL A 14 11.75 0.38 -16.37
N LEU A 15 11.75 1.22 -17.41
CA LEU A 15 11.54 2.67 -17.28
C LEU A 15 10.14 3.00 -16.73
N SER A 16 9.08 2.33 -17.20
CA SER A 16 7.71 2.52 -16.70
C SER A 16 7.59 2.18 -15.22
N PHE A 17 8.28 1.14 -14.78
CA PHE A 17 8.36 0.77 -13.37
C PHE A 17 9.14 1.79 -12.55
N SER A 18 10.27 2.28 -13.07
CA SER A 18 11.08 3.32 -12.45
C SER A 18 10.33 4.66 -12.35
N VAL A 19 9.58 5.05 -13.37
CA VAL A 19 8.74 6.26 -13.35
C VAL A 19 7.63 6.14 -12.30
N PHE A 20 7.01 4.95 -12.16
CA PHE A 20 6.05 4.71 -11.09
C PHE A 20 6.67 4.89 -9.71
N PHE A 21 7.85 4.32 -9.46
CA PHE A 21 8.57 4.48 -8.18
C PHE A 21 8.97 5.92 -7.90
N LEU A 22 9.46 6.64 -8.93
CA LEU A 22 9.78 8.07 -8.80
C LEU A 22 8.55 8.91 -8.45
N ASN A 23 7.39 8.62 -9.06
CA ASN A 23 6.14 9.28 -8.71
C ASN A 23 5.68 8.96 -7.29
N VAL A 24 5.82 7.72 -6.83
CA VAL A 24 5.53 7.31 -5.46
C VAL A 24 6.46 8.04 -4.48
N ILE A 25 7.77 8.09 -4.75
CA ILE A 25 8.74 8.83 -3.94
C ILE A 25 8.40 10.33 -3.95
N GLY A 26 8.10 10.91 -5.10
CA GLY A 26 7.66 12.31 -5.23
C GLY A 26 6.41 12.60 -4.43
N PHE A 27 5.41 11.71 -4.46
CA PHE A 27 4.19 11.81 -3.66
C PHE A 27 4.49 11.76 -2.16
N ILE A 28 5.38 10.85 -1.73
CA ILE A 28 5.82 10.75 -0.32
C ILE A 28 6.51 12.04 0.11
N LEU A 29 7.45 12.57 -0.69
CA LEU A 29 8.16 13.80 -0.38
C LEU A 29 7.21 15.01 -0.31
N LEU A 30 6.24 15.11 -1.23
CA LEU A 30 5.20 16.14 -1.20
C LEU A 30 4.33 16.02 0.04
N THR A 31 3.90 14.81 0.39
CA THR A 31 3.11 14.53 1.59
C THR A 31 3.91 14.91 2.84
N MET A 32 5.18 14.52 2.93
CA MET A 32 6.06 14.91 4.04
C MET A 32 6.26 16.43 4.13
N ASN A 33 6.36 17.12 3.00
CA ASN A 33 6.49 18.58 2.98
C ASN A 33 5.19 19.28 3.39
N THR A 34 4.03 18.75 3.01
CA THR A 34 2.69 19.30 3.37
C THR A 34 2.40 19.16 4.88
N PHE A 35 2.90 18.09 5.49
CA PHE A 35 2.76 17.84 6.94
C PHE A 35 3.95 18.38 7.75
N ARG A 36 4.80 19.24 7.18
CA ARG A 36 5.88 19.89 7.92
C ARG A 36 5.28 20.87 8.92
N PRO A 37 5.45 20.67 10.24
CA PRO A 37 4.99 21.64 11.21
C PRO A 37 5.87 22.89 11.07
N GLU A 38 5.31 23.95 10.49
CA GLU A 38 5.95 25.26 10.53
C GLU A 38 5.88 25.79 11.96
N HIS A 39 7.05 25.99 12.55
CA HIS A 39 7.33 26.81 13.72
C HIS A 39 6.52 26.57 15.01
N TYR A 40 7.04 25.68 15.84
CA TYR A 40 6.84 25.84 17.28
C TYR A 40 8.18 26.09 17.97
N THR A 41 8.43 27.36 18.28
CA THR A 41 9.51 27.81 19.15
C THR A 41 9.20 27.42 20.59
N ASN A 42 10.21 26.83 21.24
CA ASN A 42 10.44 26.81 22.68
C ASN A 42 9.67 25.79 23.56
N SER A 43 10.16 24.56 23.51
CA SER A 43 10.33 23.65 24.68
C SER A 43 10.83 22.27 24.20
N ILE A 44 12.04 22.05 24.21
CA ILE A 44 12.88 21.98 22.97
C ILE A 44 13.39 20.56 22.64
N GLN A 45 13.32 19.56 23.47
CA GLN A 45 13.81 18.23 23.08
C GLN A 45 12.72 17.14 23.07
N LYS A 46 11.79 17.18 24.00
CA LYS A 46 10.74 16.14 24.06
C LYS A 46 9.72 16.30 22.93
N VAL A 47 9.37 17.54 22.60
CA VAL A 47 8.43 17.87 21.52
C VAL A 47 9.03 17.56 20.15
N GLN A 48 10.33 17.72 19.99
CA GLN A 48 11.02 17.48 18.71
C GLN A 48 11.03 15.99 18.35
N VAL A 49 11.39 15.11 19.28
CA VAL A 49 11.38 13.64 19.09
C VAL A 49 9.95 13.12 18.83
N ILE A 50 8.96 13.68 19.49
CA ILE A 50 7.55 13.31 19.29
C ILE A 50 7.10 13.68 17.88
N ASN A 51 7.47 14.86 17.38
CA ASN A 51 7.13 15.30 16.02
C ASN A 51 7.85 14.48 14.94
N GLU A 52 9.09 14.09 15.17
CA GLU A 52 9.88 13.24 14.25
C GLU A 52 9.25 11.84 14.12
N LEU A 53 8.84 11.23 15.22
CA LEU A 53 8.16 9.93 15.21
C LEU A 53 6.84 9.98 14.43
N LEU A 54 6.05 11.05 14.61
CA LEU A 54 4.80 11.24 13.85
C LEU A 54 5.08 11.41 12.36
N LEU A 55 6.11 12.16 11.99
CA LEU A 55 6.49 12.36 10.59
C LEU A 55 6.88 11.04 9.92
N VAL A 56 7.72 10.24 10.59
CA VAL A 56 8.14 8.92 10.08
C VAL A 56 6.94 7.98 9.96
N HIS A 57 6.04 7.96 10.96
CA HIS A 57 4.80 7.18 10.89
C HIS A 57 3.98 7.53 9.66
N VAL A 58 3.71 8.82 9.42
CA VAL A 58 2.90 9.27 8.26
C VAL A 58 3.58 8.86 6.95
N GLY A 59 4.90 9.04 6.82
CA GLY A 59 5.65 8.62 5.63
C GLY A 59 5.53 7.12 5.37
N LEU A 60 5.69 6.28 6.39
CA LEU A 60 5.54 4.83 6.27
C LEU A 60 4.10 4.42 5.96
N ALA A 61 3.10 5.07 6.56
CA ALA A 61 1.69 4.80 6.27
C ALA A 61 1.37 5.07 4.79
N VAL A 62 1.79 6.24 4.27
CA VAL A 62 1.60 6.60 2.86
C VAL A 62 2.31 5.62 1.93
N LEU A 63 3.54 5.22 2.26
CA LEU A 63 4.28 4.23 1.49
C LEU A 63 3.56 2.88 1.46
N SER A 64 3.04 2.42 2.59
CA SER A 64 2.27 1.17 2.65
C SER A 64 1.02 1.23 1.78
N TYR A 65 0.28 2.35 1.79
CA TYR A 65 -0.89 2.54 0.95
C TYR A 65 -0.55 2.57 -0.54
N ALA A 66 0.63 3.07 -0.94
CA ALA A 66 1.09 2.99 -2.31
C ALA A 66 1.32 1.53 -2.76
N PHE A 67 1.86 0.67 -1.89
CA PHE A 67 1.98 -0.76 -2.15
C PHE A 67 0.61 -1.45 -2.25
N PHE A 68 -0.35 -1.09 -1.40
CA PHE A 68 -1.71 -1.63 -1.49
C PHE A 68 -2.45 -1.14 -2.73
N ALA A 69 -2.23 0.10 -3.18
CA ALA A 69 -2.76 0.61 -4.43
C ALA A 69 -2.20 -0.17 -5.64
N LEU A 70 -0.90 -0.50 -5.61
CA LEU A 70 -0.28 -1.34 -6.64
C LEU A 70 -0.91 -2.75 -6.66
N ALA A 71 -1.13 -3.35 -5.49
CA ALA A 71 -1.82 -4.63 -5.36
C ALA A 71 -3.25 -4.55 -5.90
N PHE A 72 -3.99 -3.49 -5.58
CA PHE A 72 -5.36 -3.26 -6.04
C PHE A 72 -5.46 -3.14 -7.56
N VAL A 73 -4.60 -2.32 -8.20
CA VAL A 73 -4.59 -2.19 -9.67
C VAL A 73 -4.32 -3.54 -10.33
N ASN A 74 -3.35 -4.30 -9.82
CA ASN A 74 -3.07 -5.65 -10.35
C ASN A 74 -4.20 -6.63 -10.05
N ALA A 75 -4.94 -6.48 -8.95
CA ALA A 75 -6.13 -7.28 -8.65
C ALA A 75 -7.26 -7.02 -9.67
N LEU A 76 -7.48 -5.77 -10.06
CA LEU A 76 -8.43 -5.44 -11.13
C LEU A 76 -8.01 -6.05 -12.48
N LEU A 77 -6.72 -5.93 -12.83
CA LEU A 77 -6.18 -6.55 -14.05
C LEU A 77 -6.31 -8.08 -14.00
N TYR A 78 -6.12 -8.70 -12.84
CA TYR A 78 -6.33 -10.14 -12.64
C TYR A 78 -7.77 -10.54 -12.94
N ILE A 79 -8.76 -9.80 -12.45
CA ILE A 79 -10.19 -10.09 -12.69
C ILE A 79 -10.49 -10.02 -14.20
N ILE A 80 -10.00 -8.97 -14.88
CA ILE A 80 -10.20 -8.80 -16.33
C ILE A 80 -9.57 -9.99 -17.09
N GLN A 81 -8.34 -10.34 -16.72
CA GLN A 81 -7.60 -11.42 -17.38
C GLN A 81 -8.22 -12.79 -17.10
N TYR A 82 -8.68 -13.03 -15.88
CA TYR A 82 -9.39 -14.25 -15.49
C TYR A 82 -10.70 -14.41 -16.27
N LYS A 83 -11.46 -13.30 -16.44
CA LYS A 83 -12.70 -13.30 -17.23
C LYS A 83 -12.42 -13.60 -18.70
N ASN A 84 -11.42 -12.94 -19.30
CA ASN A 84 -11.02 -13.20 -20.69
C ASN A 84 -10.60 -14.66 -20.91
N LEU A 85 -9.88 -15.25 -19.96
CA LEU A 85 -9.47 -16.66 -20.01
C LEU A 85 -10.67 -17.60 -19.95
N LYS A 86 -11.64 -17.31 -19.04
CA LYS A 86 -12.85 -18.12 -18.89
C LYS A 86 -13.75 -18.07 -20.12
N GLU A 87 -13.87 -16.90 -20.76
CA GLU A 87 -14.65 -16.68 -21.97
C GLU A 87 -13.90 -17.07 -23.26
N LYS A 88 -12.65 -17.55 -23.16
CA LYS A 88 -11.77 -17.86 -24.30
C LYS A 88 -11.58 -16.70 -25.27
N ASN A 89 -11.63 -15.46 -24.75
CA ASN A 89 -11.55 -14.23 -25.52
C ASN A 89 -10.10 -13.75 -25.60
N PHE A 90 -9.34 -14.23 -26.60
CA PHE A 90 -7.91 -13.94 -26.77
C PHE A 90 -7.68 -12.74 -27.69
N ASN A 91 -8.20 -11.58 -27.31
CA ASN A 91 -8.01 -10.33 -28.04
C ASN A 91 -6.60 -9.75 -27.85
N GLN A 92 -6.21 -8.74 -28.67
CA GLN A 92 -4.94 -8.05 -28.50
C GLN A 92 -4.72 -7.47 -27.08
N LYS A 93 -5.79 -7.10 -26.37
CA LYS A 93 -5.75 -6.66 -24.97
C LYS A 93 -5.28 -7.78 -24.02
N TYR A 94 -5.68 -9.02 -24.29
CA TYR A 94 -5.24 -10.20 -23.52
C TYR A 94 -3.72 -10.35 -23.51
N PHE A 95 -3.07 -10.17 -24.66
CA PHE A 95 -1.61 -10.28 -24.78
C PHE A 95 -0.82 -9.10 -24.22
N ARG A 96 -1.48 -7.95 -24.00
CA ARG A 96 -0.86 -6.77 -23.36
C ARG A 96 -0.87 -6.82 -21.83
N ILE A 97 -1.86 -7.50 -21.26
CA ILE A 97 -1.96 -7.72 -19.81
C ILE A 97 -1.08 -8.92 -19.49
N GLY A 98 -0.27 -8.84 -18.44
CA GLY A 98 0.58 -9.94 -18.01
C GLY A 98 -0.21 -11.23 -17.73
N SER A 99 0.49 -12.37 -17.67
CA SER A 99 -0.17 -13.64 -17.35
C SER A 99 -0.83 -13.59 -15.96
N VAL A 100 -1.91 -14.35 -15.78
CA VAL A 100 -2.62 -14.47 -14.49
C VAL A 100 -1.65 -14.83 -13.35
N ALA A 101 -0.68 -15.71 -13.61
CA ALA A 101 0.33 -16.12 -12.64
C ALA A 101 1.31 -14.97 -12.28
N THR A 102 1.63 -14.10 -13.24
CA THR A 102 2.49 -12.93 -12.99
C THR A 102 1.75 -11.90 -12.14
N LEU A 103 0.49 -11.61 -12.47
CA LEU A 103 -0.36 -10.69 -11.70
C LEU A 103 -0.53 -11.18 -10.27
N GLU A 104 -0.75 -12.47 -10.07
CA GLU A 104 -0.84 -13.11 -8.77
C GLU A 104 0.41 -12.86 -7.91
N LYS A 105 1.60 -13.07 -8.47
CA LYS A 105 2.87 -12.80 -7.78
C LYS A 105 3.02 -11.33 -7.40
N ILE A 106 2.68 -10.42 -8.31
CA ILE A 106 2.77 -8.98 -8.05
C ILE A 106 1.82 -8.58 -6.93
N ILE A 107 0.57 -9.06 -6.94
CA ILE A 107 -0.41 -8.81 -5.88
C ILE A 107 0.13 -9.28 -4.54
N PHE A 108 0.64 -10.52 -4.47
CA PHE A 108 1.17 -11.08 -3.24
C PHE A 108 2.35 -10.28 -2.69
N PHE A 109 3.38 -10.03 -3.50
CA PHE A 109 4.57 -9.31 -3.04
C PHE A 109 4.28 -7.86 -2.69
N SER A 110 3.40 -7.17 -3.44
CA SER A 110 2.97 -5.82 -3.11
C SER A 110 2.19 -5.78 -1.81
N THR A 111 1.26 -6.70 -1.60
CA THR A 111 0.49 -6.78 -0.35
C THR A 111 1.39 -7.12 0.85
N LEU A 112 2.33 -8.05 0.68
CA LEU A 112 3.28 -8.42 1.73
C LEU A 112 4.19 -7.24 2.11
N GLY A 113 4.76 -6.55 1.11
CA GLY A 113 5.59 -5.36 1.33
C GLY A 113 4.82 -4.24 2.02
N GLY A 114 3.60 -3.95 1.55
CA GLY A 114 2.71 -2.98 2.17
C GLY A 114 2.37 -3.33 3.61
N LEU A 115 2.08 -4.60 3.91
CA LEU A 115 1.77 -5.08 5.25
C LEU A 115 2.93 -4.89 6.22
N VAL A 116 4.16 -5.25 5.83
CA VAL A 116 5.35 -5.08 6.70
C VAL A 116 5.55 -3.61 7.04
N ILE A 117 5.46 -2.72 6.05
CA ILE A 117 5.60 -1.26 6.25
C ILE A 117 4.46 -0.72 7.12
N LEU A 118 3.22 -1.19 6.94
CA LEU A 118 2.09 -0.76 7.75
C LEU A 118 2.26 -1.18 9.21
N ILE A 119 2.74 -2.40 9.48
CA ILE A 119 3.03 -2.86 10.85
C ILE A 119 4.03 -1.92 11.54
N LEU A 120 5.13 -1.59 10.85
CA LEU A 120 6.12 -0.64 11.38
C LEU A 120 5.49 0.72 11.66
N SER A 121 4.66 1.22 10.75
CA SER A 121 3.93 2.47 10.91
C SER A 121 2.99 2.44 12.13
N VAL A 122 2.23 1.37 12.32
CA VAL A 122 1.30 1.21 13.46
C VAL A 122 2.08 1.13 14.79
N ILE A 123 3.24 0.49 14.82
CA ILE A 123 4.10 0.47 16.02
C ILE A 123 4.56 1.89 16.39
N LEU A 124 4.98 2.67 15.39
CA LEU A 124 5.45 4.04 15.63
C LEU A 124 4.34 4.97 16.14
N ILE A 125 3.12 4.88 15.58
CA ILE A 125 2.00 5.70 16.06
C ILE A 125 1.56 5.28 17.46
N ALA A 126 1.64 4.00 17.80
CA ALA A 126 1.35 3.53 19.15
C ALA A 126 2.37 4.08 20.15
N GLN A 127 3.67 4.03 19.83
CA GLN A 127 4.71 4.64 20.66
C GLN A 127 4.53 6.15 20.80
N TRP A 128 4.37 6.86 19.70
CA TRP A 128 4.11 8.30 19.72
C TRP A 128 2.90 8.64 20.59
N GLY A 129 1.79 7.92 20.41
CA GLY A 129 0.55 8.18 21.09
C GLY A 129 0.64 7.98 22.61
N ILE A 130 1.35 6.94 23.07
CA ILE A 130 1.59 6.69 24.49
C ILE A 130 2.34 7.87 25.12
N TYR A 131 3.34 8.43 24.43
CA TYR A 131 4.11 9.57 24.93
C TYR A 131 3.36 10.91 24.87
N ALA A 132 2.50 11.12 23.85
CA ALA A 132 1.83 12.39 23.60
C ALA A 132 0.47 12.50 24.31
N VAL A 133 -0.34 11.46 24.28
CA VAL A 133 -1.76 11.47 24.72
C VAL A 133 -2.05 10.39 25.76
N GLY A 134 -1.08 9.48 26.00
CA GLY A 134 -1.28 8.33 26.88
C GLY A 134 -2.12 7.25 26.23
N VAL A 135 -2.77 6.41 27.07
CA VAL A 135 -3.55 5.24 26.61
C VAL A 135 -4.77 5.64 25.75
N ALA A 136 -5.19 6.91 25.77
CA ALA A 136 -6.33 7.40 25.02
C ALA A 136 -6.14 7.28 23.50
N ILE A 137 -4.89 7.18 22.98
CA ILE A 137 -4.59 6.98 21.56
C ILE A 137 -5.26 5.73 20.97
N PHE A 138 -5.43 4.67 21.77
CA PHE A 138 -6.08 3.43 21.31
C PHE A 138 -7.59 3.58 21.11
N LYS A 139 -8.19 4.70 21.54
CA LYS A 139 -9.60 5.06 21.27
C LYS A 139 -9.75 5.90 20.00
N ASP A 140 -8.64 6.36 19.40
CA ASP A 140 -8.69 7.10 18.13
C ASP A 140 -9.21 6.17 17.02
N PRO A 141 -10.32 6.52 16.34
CA PRO A 141 -10.93 5.68 15.31
C PRO A 141 -9.97 5.39 14.15
N LYS A 142 -9.05 6.32 13.83
CA LYS A 142 -8.06 6.16 12.77
C LYS A 142 -7.02 5.10 13.13
N VAL A 143 -6.55 5.10 14.37
CA VAL A 143 -5.62 4.09 14.89
C VAL A 143 -6.29 2.73 14.95
N MET A 144 -7.51 2.66 15.50
CA MET A 144 -8.27 1.41 15.57
C MET A 144 -8.49 0.80 14.18
N LEU A 145 -8.90 1.62 13.20
CA LEU A 145 -9.12 1.13 11.85
C LEU A 145 -7.82 0.69 11.17
N SER A 146 -6.69 1.37 11.42
CA SER A 146 -5.38 0.95 10.93
C SER A 146 -4.96 -0.42 11.48
N VAL A 147 -5.25 -0.71 12.74
CA VAL A 147 -5.03 -2.04 13.35
C VAL A 147 -5.92 -3.09 12.68
N ILE A 148 -7.20 -2.79 12.47
CA ILE A 148 -8.14 -3.70 11.78
C ILE A 148 -7.64 -4.00 10.36
N ILE A 149 -7.22 -2.99 9.59
CA ILE A 149 -6.67 -3.15 8.25
C ILE A 149 -5.43 -4.06 8.28
N THR A 150 -4.54 -3.86 9.23
CA THR A 150 -3.35 -4.69 9.43
C THR A 150 -3.72 -6.16 9.67
N LEU A 151 -4.71 -6.41 10.52
CA LEU A 151 -5.21 -7.77 10.79
C LEU A 151 -5.84 -8.39 9.54
N LEU A 152 -6.65 -7.64 8.78
CA LEU A 152 -7.29 -8.15 7.56
C LEU A 152 -6.26 -8.52 6.49
N TYR A 153 -5.23 -7.70 6.27
CA TYR A 153 -4.15 -8.05 5.35
C TYR A 153 -3.31 -9.23 5.85
N THR A 154 -3.11 -9.37 7.16
CA THR A 154 -2.46 -10.55 7.74
C THR A 154 -3.27 -11.81 7.44
N VAL A 155 -4.59 -11.76 7.64
CA VAL A 155 -5.50 -12.87 7.28
C VAL A 155 -5.41 -13.18 5.78
N TYR A 156 -5.39 -12.17 4.92
CA TYR A 156 -5.21 -12.34 3.48
C TYR A 156 -3.92 -13.11 3.15
N ILE A 157 -2.78 -12.72 3.71
CA ILE A 157 -1.48 -13.38 3.49
C ILE A 157 -1.52 -14.84 3.99
N VAL A 158 -2.07 -15.08 5.19
CA VAL A 158 -2.19 -16.45 5.74
C VAL A 158 -3.08 -17.32 4.84
N MET A 159 -4.20 -16.79 4.35
CA MET A 159 -5.09 -17.51 3.44
C MET A 159 -4.39 -17.84 2.12
N TYR A 160 -3.62 -16.89 1.58
CA TYR A 160 -2.82 -17.10 0.38
C TYR A 160 -1.82 -18.25 0.56
N LEU A 161 -1.03 -18.20 1.64
CA LEU A 161 -0.01 -19.20 1.94
C LEU A 161 -0.59 -20.61 2.16
N LYS A 162 -1.76 -20.70 2.81
CA LYS A 162 -2.43 -21.99 3.05
C LYS A 162 -2.98 -22.62 1.76
N LYS A 163 -3.49 -21.84 0.82
CA LYS A 163 -4.13 -22.33 -0.40
C LYS A 163 -3.17 -22.56 -1.55
N LYS A 164 -1.95 -22.05 -1.50
CA LYS A 164 -0.92 -22.08 -2.57
C LYS A 164 -1.38 -21.50 -3.93
N ILE A 165 -2.65 -21.19 -4.11
CA ILE A 165 -3.24 -20.63 -5.33
C ILE A 165 -4.24 -19.54 -4.92
N ILE A 166 -4.19 -18.38 -5.55
CA ILE A 166 -5.20 -17.34 -5.38
C ILE A 166 -6.52 -17.81 -5.97
N SER A 167 -7.58 -17.89 -5.16
CA SER A 167 -8.94 -17.98 -5.65
C SER A 167 -9.46 -16.59 -5.98
N ILE A 168 -10.40 -16.49 -6.93
CA ILE A 168 -11.04 -15.23 -7.29
C ILE A 168 -11.64 -14.50 -6.06
N ASN A 169 -12.14 -15.26 -5.08
CA ASN A 169 -12.68 -14.71 -3.83
C ASN A 169 -11.60 -14.00 -3.00
N LEU A 170 -10.36 -14.49 -3.04
CA LEU A 170 -9.24 -13.87 -2.33
C LEU A 170 -8.84 -12.54 -2.98
N ILE A 171 -8.98 -12.44 -4.31
CA ILE A 171 -8.78 -11.18 -5.05
C ILE A 171 -9.86 -10.15 -4.64
N TYR A 172 -11.14 -10.53 -4.58
CA TYR A 172 -12.20 -9.64 -4.10
C TYR A 172 -11.98 -9.21 -2.65
N PHE A 173 -11.48 -10.12 -1.80
CA PHE A 173 -11.14 -9.76 -0.43
C PHE A 173 -10.03 -8.71 -0.35
N ASN A 174 -8.97 -8.82 -1.18
CA ASN A 174 -7.91 -7.80 -1.28
C ASN A 174 -8.47 -6.43 -1.71
N ILE A 175 -9.37 -6.41 -2.70
CA ILE A 175 -10.04 -5.19 -3.17
C ILE A 175 -10.87 -4.56 -2.05
N MET A 176 -11.63 -5.35 -1.30
CA MET A 176 -12.44 -4.87 -0.18
C MET A 176 -11.58 -4.23 0.92
N ILE A 177 -10.45 -4.85 1.28
CA ILE A 177 -9.53 -4.28 2.28
C ILE A 177 -8.96 -2.95 1.78
N PHE A 178 -8.60 -2.86 0.50
CA PHE A 178 -8.10 -1.61 -0.06
C PHE A 178 -9.15 -0.49 -0.04
N CYS A 179 -10.42 -0.77 -0.33
CA CYS A 179 -11.50 0.20 -0.16
C CYS A 179 -11.60 0.69 1.29
N LEU A 180 -11.43 -0.20 2.27
CA LEU A 180 -11.39 0.17 3.68
C LEU A 180 -10.17 1.06 4.01
N CYS A 181 -9.01 0.82 3.38
CA CYS A 181 -7.85 1.70 3.47
C CYS A 181 -8.17 3.12 2.97
N MET A 182 -8.89 3.24 1.86
CA MET A 182 -9.30 4.55 1.32
C MET A 182 -10.25 5.27 2.26
N VAL A 183 -11.19 4.56 2.88
CA VAL A 183 -12.06 5.14 3.92
C VAL A 183 -11.23 5.67 5.09
N ASN A 184 -10.25 4.90 5.57
CA ASN A 184 -9.36 5.34 6.65
C ASN A 184 -8.53 6.58 6.27
N LEU A 185 -8.10 6.66 5.01
CA LEU A 185 -7.25 7.75 4.54
C LEU A 185 -8.05 9.06 4.40
N PHE A 186 -9.26 9.02 3.83
CA PHE A 186 -9.99 10.21 3.40
C PHE A 186 -11.09 10.67 4.36
N PHE A 187 -11.77 9.75 5.03
CA PHE A 187 -12.99 10.06 5.78
C PHE A 187 -12.78 10.14 7.29
N ILE A 188 -11.73 9.54 7.82
CA ILE A 188 -11.49 9.55 9.26
C ILE A 188 -10.43 10.60 9.57
N THR A 189 -10.84 11.66 10.30
CA THR A 189 -9.94 12.66 10.86
C THR A 189 -9.44 12.21 12.24
N HIS A 190 -8.25 12.63 12.62
CA HIS A 190 -7.81 12.47 14.01
C HIS A 190 -8.67 13.34 14.93
N PHE A 191 -8.84 12.93 16.18
CA PHE A 191 -9.46 13.76 17.20
C PHE A 191 -8.73 15.10 17.27
N ASN A 192 -9.50 16.21 17.18
CA ASN A 192 -9.07 17.54 17.55
C ASN A 192 -9.10 17.68 19.07
#